data_c30a9a65a3c26f53e625cb5d8c11e780
#
_entry.id   c30a9a65a3c26f53e625cb5d8c11e780
#
_cell.length_a   1.000
_cell.length_b   1.000
_cell.length_c   1.000
_cell.angle_alpha   90.00
_cell.angle_beta   90.00
_cell.angle_gamma   90.00
#
_symmetry.space_group_name_H-M   'P 1'
#
loop_
_entity.id
_entity.type
_entity.pdbx_description
1 polymer ?
#
loop_
_entity_poly.entity_id
_entity_poly.type
_entity_poly.pdbx_seq_one_letter_code
_entity_poly.pdbx_strand_id
1 'polypeptide(L)'
;MPDTGRPEPQRLAKRLAAQLPCSRSDAELYIAGGWVRVDGKVVQEPMERVRDDQTVQLDPKARLEPLASMTLIWHKPANRVLPDEPLLPDPLAAKWFTDANRFKGDRSGVRLLKAHLHKLLPVSPLGTKASGLMVFTQNPAVARKMTDDAGQLEHEWLAEVASDPELEDDARRDAVLKSLGKALFFDGWAVPSARASWQSELRLRLAIKGNRPGQVAHLCERAGLQLTALRRLRLGRVSLAGLPVGEWRFLMPYERF
;
A
#
# COMPACT_ATOMS: atom_id res chain seq x y z
N MET A 1 16.02 -12.35 53.47
CA MET A 1 16.52 -13.38 52.57
C MET A 1 16.74 -12.69 51.22
N PRO A 2 17.95 -12.62 50.67
CA PRO A 2 18.17 -12.03 49.34
C PRO A 2 17.52 -12.94 48.32
N ASP A 3 16.77 -12.34 47.42
CA ASP A 3 16.13 -12.92 46.27
C ASP A 3 17.15 -13.70 45.45
N THR A 4 16.97 -15.02 45.38
CA THR A 4 17.83 -15.93 44.66
C THR A 4 17.69 -15.66 43.18
N GLY A 5 18.67 -14.93 42.69
CA GLY A 5 18.82 -14.44 41.34
C GLY A 5 18.35 -15.37 40.21
N ARG A 6 17.09 -15.22 39.79
CA ARG A 6 16.75 -15.62 38.45
C ARG A 6 17.59 -14.73 37.51
N PRO A 7 18.38 -15.31 36.57
CA PRO A 7 19.15 -14.53 35.65
C PRO A 7 18.22 -13.57 34.87
N GLU A 8 18.64 -12.31 34.77
CA GLU A 8 17.84 -11.30 34.07
C GLU A 8 17.62 -11.69 32.63
N PRO A 9 16.39 -11.49 32.09
CA PRO A 9 16.11 -11.77 30.71
C PRO A 9 17.06 -11.01 29.79
N GLN A 10 17.72 -11.72 28.89
CA GLN A 10 18.65 -11.12 27.90
C GLN A 10 17.97 -10.88 26.57
N ARG A 11 18.56 -10.01 25.72
CA ARG A 11 18.04 -9.77 24.36
C ARG A 11 18.19 -11.03 23.51
N LEU A 12 17.15 -11.36 22.74
CA LEU A 12 17.10 -12.54 21.88
C LEU A 12 18.28 -12.58 20.91
N ALA A 13 18.64 -11.45 20.28
CA ALA A 13 19.79 -11.37 19.38
C ALA A 13 21.11 -11.72 20.08
N LYS A 14 21.31 -11.29 21.33
CA LYS A 14 22.48 -11.64 22.13
C LYS A 14 22.52 -13.15 22.42
N ARG A 15 21.36 -13.71 22.82
CA ARG A 15 21.23 -15.15 23.12
C ARG A 15 21.52 -16.00 21.88
N LEU A 16 20.92 -15.63 20.74
CA LEU A 16 21.09 -16.38 19.49
C LEU A 16 22.55 -16.36 19.02
N ALA A 17 23.21 -15.17 19.05
CA ALA A 17 24.62 -15.03 18.68
C ALA A 17 25.58 -15.81 19.60
N ALA A 18 25.20 -16.05 20.86
CA ALA A 18 25.96 -16.88 21.78
C ALA A 18 25.77 -18.40 21.51
N GLN A 19 24.66 -18.80 20.91
CA GLN A 19 24.33 -20.19 20.60
C GLN A 19 24.82 -20.64 19.21
N LEU A 20 25.00 -19.71 18.30
CA LEU A 20 25.37 -19.98 16.92
C LEU A 20 26.69 -19.29 16.56
N PRO A 21 27.50 -19.83 15.63
CA PRO A 21 28.71 -19.16 15.14
C PRO A 21 28.36 -18.01 14.19
N CYS A 22 27.65 -16.98 14.69
CA CYS A 22 27.23 -15.83 13.91
C CYS A 22 27.44 -14.52 14.70
N SER A 23 27.53 -13.42 13.97
CA SER A 23 27.60 -12.10 14.60
C SER A 23 26.24 -11.69 15.20
N ARG A 24 26.23 -10.69 16.04
CA ARG A 24 24.98 -10.12 16.59
C ARG A 24 24.11 -9.54 15.48
N SER A 25 24.71 -8.91 14.46
CA SER A 25 23.98 -8.38 13.30
C SER A 25 23.33 -9.52 12.50
N ASP A 26 24.01 -10.66 12.34
CA ASP A 26 23.44 -11.83 11.67
C ASP A 26 22.28 -12.39 12.47
N ALA A 27 22.41 -12.46 13.79
CA ALA A 27 21.33 -12.89 14.67
C ALA A 27 20.10 -11.96 14.55
N GLU A 28 20.31 -10.65 14.47
CA GLU A 28 19.23 -9.67 14.26
C GLU A 28 18.53 -9.89 12.91
N LEU A 29 19.29 -10.19 11.84
CA LEU A 29 18.73 -10.51 10.53
C LEU A 29 17.92 -11.81 10.54
N TYR A 30 18.40 -12.87 11.18
CA TYR A 30 17.65 -14.11 11.34
C TYR A 30 16.34 -13.90 12.08
N ILE A 31 16.36 -13.11 13.16
CA ILE A 31 15.15 -12.83 13.95
C ILE A 31 14.17 -12.00 13.13
N ALA A 32 14.61 -10.88 12.55
CA ALA A 32 13.76 -10.00 11.75
C ALA A 32 13.23 -10.71 10.49
N GLY A 33 14.00 -11.64 9.92
CA GLY A 33 13.58 -12.54 8.84
C GLY A 33 12.58 -13.62 9.27
N GLY A 34 12.21 -13.69 10.58
CA GLY A 34 11.25 -14.66 11.12
C GLY A 34 11.75 -16.10 11.07
N TRP A 35 13.06 -16.31 11.15
CA TRP A 35 13.68 -17.63 11.17
C TRP A 35 13.87 -18.18 12.59
N VAL A 36 13.59 -17.38 13.62
CA VAL A 36 13.83 -17.75 15.01
C VAL A 36 12.53 -18.04 15.72
N ARG A 37 12.51 -19.12 16.49
CA ARG A 37 11.41 -19.50 17.36
C ARG A 37 11.87 -19.47 18.81
N VAL A 38 10.99 -18.95 19.66
CA VAL A 38 11.12 -19.02 21.12
C VAL A 38 9.94 -19.82 21.64
N ASP A 39 10.20 -20.94 22.30
CA ASP A 39 9.17 -21.89 22.75
C ASP A 39 8.19 -22.27 21.62
N GLY A 40 8.73 -22.53 20.43
CA GLY A 40 7.97 -22.91 19.24
C GLY A 40 7.26 -21.76 18.50
N LYS A 41 7.20 -20.54 19.07
CA LYS A 41 6.57 -19.38 18.43
C LYS A 41 7.59 -18.55 17.66
N VAL A 42 7.26 -18.14 16.44
CA VAL A 42 8.12 -17.26 15.63
C VAL A 42 8.22 -15.89 16.28
N VAL A 43 9.44 -15.43 16.51
CA VAL A 43 9.75 -14.08 17.01
C VAL A 43 10.47 -13.31 15.92
N GLN A 44 10.05 -12.06 15.70
CA GLN A 44 10.61 -11.18 14.67
C GLN A 44 11.18 -9.87 15.24
N GLU A 45 11.25 -9.76 16.57
CA GLU A 45 11.77 -8.60 17.27
C GLU A 45 13.16 -8.91 17.86
N PRO A 46 14.26 -8.39 17.31
CA PRO A 46 15.60 -8.67 17.82
C PRO A 46 15.84 -8.22 19.25
N MET A 47 15.08 -7.20 19.68
CA MET A 47 15.18 -6.62 21.03
C MET A 47 14.33 -7.35 22.06
N GLU A 48 13.54 -8.33 21.66
CA GLU A 48 12.73 -9.12 22.59
C GLU A 48 13.62 -9.76 23.65
N ARG A 49 13.13 -9.77 24.88
CA ARG A 49 13.87 -10.35 26.00
C ARG A 49 13.43 -11.81 26.23
N VAL A 50 14.40 -12.68 26.34
CA VAL A 50 14.21 -14.12 26.57
C VAL A 50 14.89 -14.55 27.87
N ARG A 51 14.24 -15.42 28.61
CA ARG A 51 14.77 -16.03 29.83
C ARG A 51 15.65 -17.24 29.46
N ASP A 52 16.50 -17.66 30.40
CA ASP A 52 17.41 -18.78 30.18
C ASP A 52 16.68 -20.13 30.07
N ASP A 53 15.48 -20.24 30.71
CA ASP A 53 14.63 -21.42 30.65
C ASP A 53 13.86 -21.58 29.33
N GLN A 54 13.83 -20.56 28.47
CA GLN A 54 13.15 -20.63 27.17
C GLN A 54 14.01 -21.28 26.09
N THR A 55 13.36 -22.06 25.24
CA THR A 55 14.02 -22.72 24.11
C THR A 55 14.09 -21.77 22.91
N VAL A 56 15.29 -21.45 22.44
CA VAL A 56 15.53 -20.64 21.24
C VAL A 56 16.03 -21.55 20.13
N GLN A 57 15.36 -21.53 18.99
CA GLN A 57 15.66 -22.37 17.82
C GLN A 57 15.73 -21.54 16.55
N LEU A 58 16.76 -21.82 15.71
CA LEU A 58 16.85 -21.33 14.35
C LEU A 58 16.20 -22.34 13.41
N ASP A 59 15.38 -21.86 12.47
CA ASP A 59 14.80 -22.70 11.41
C ASP A 59 15.93 -23.29 10.56
N PRO A 60 15.94 -24.62 10.30
CA PRO A 60 16.97 -25.24 9.46
C PRO A 60 17.05 -24.68 8.03
N LYS A 61 15.99 -24.03 7.56
CA LYS A 61 15.94 -23.38 6.25
C LYS A 61 16.31 -21.89 6.31
N ALA A 62 16.78 -21.42 7.47
CA ALA A 62 17.14 -20.01 7.65
C ALA A 62 18.19 -19.57 6.63
N ARG A 63 17.99 -18.37 6.08
CA ARG A 63 18.92 -17.73 5.17
C ARG A 63 19.35 -16.41 5.75
N LEU A 64 20.64 -16.13 5.66
CA LEU A 64 21.19 -14.83 6.06
C LEU A 64 21.12 -13.91 4.84
N GLU A 65 20.00 -13.24 4.69
CA GLU A 65 19.77 -12.31 3.59
C GLU A 65 19.29 -10.97 4.18
N PRO A 66 19.77 -9.83 3.65
CA PRO A 66 19.22 -8.53 4.01
C PRO A 66 17.72 -8.47 3.70
N LEU A 67 16.95 -7.86 4.58
CA LEU A 67 15.53 -7.68 4.35
C LEU A 67 15.31 -6.71 3.19
N ALA A 68 14.67 -7.18 2.14
CA ALA A 68 14.36 -6.36 0.98
C ALA A 68 13.28 -5.32 1.32
N SER A 69 13.43 -4.12 0.78
CA SER A 69 12.38 -3.09 0.85
C SER A 69 11.18 -3.51 0.02
N MET A 70 10.00 -3.52 0.63
CA MET A 70 8.78 -4.01 0.01
C MET A 70 7.89 -2.86 -0.48
N THR A 71 7.06 -3.18 -1.47
CA THR A 71 5.97 -2.33 -1.95
C THR A 71 4.68 -3.13 -1.87
N LEU A 72 3.66 -2.53 -1.24
CA LEU A 72 2.35 -3.13 -1.06
C LEU A 72 1.33 -2.39 -1.95
N ILE A 73 0.48 -3.15 -2.59
CA ILE A 73 -0.68 -2.69 -3.34
C ILE A 73 -1.91 -3.00 -2.50
N TRP A 74 -2.72 -2.00 -2.26
CA TRP A 74 -3.94 -2.10 -1.46
C TRP A 74 -5.16 -1.61 -2.23
N HIS A 75 -6.26 -2.35 -2.15
CA HIS A 75 -7.55 -1.85 -2.58
C HIS A 75 -8.19 -1.08 -1.42
N LYS A 76 -7.86 0.20 -1.33
CA LYS A 76 -8.41 1.10 -0.31
C LYS A 76 -9.94 1.11 -0.39
N PRO A 77 -10.67 0.79 0.70
CA PRO A 77 -12.12 0.99 0.75
C PRO A 77 -12.48 2.48 0.66
N ALA A 78 -13.65 2.79 0.11
CA ALA A 78 -14.24 4.11 0.24
C ALA A 78 -14.46 4.48 1.72
N ASN A 79 -14.45 5.77 2.04
CA ASN A 79 -14.64 6.31 3.38
C ASN A 79 -13.56 5.89 4.41
N ARG A 80 -12.46 5.30 3.97
CA ARG A 80 -11.30 5.03 4.81
C ARG A 80 -10.42 6.28 4.88
N VAL A 81 -10.34 6.86 6.07
CA VAL A 81 -9.43 7.97 6.37
C VAL A 81 -8.00 7.46 6.46
N LEU A 82 -7.09 8.15 5.80
CA LEU A 82 -5.65 7.95 5.97
C LEU A 82 -5.15 8.88 7.07
N PRO A 83 -4.16 8.47 7.87
CA PRO A 83 -3.52 9.38 8.81
C PRO A 83 -2.86 10.54 8.05
N ASP A 84 -2.85 11.71 8.67
CA ASP A 84 -2.14 12.90 8.17
C ASP A 84 -0.68 12.87 8.65
N GLU A 85 0.00 11.79 8.32
CA GLU A 85 1.39 11.53 8.69
C GLU A 85 2.17 11.11 7.44
N PRO A 86 3.46 11.48 7.33
CA PRO A 86 4.26 11.15 6.16
C PRO A 86 4.47 9.64 6.00
N LEU A 87 4.46 8.89 7.10
CA LEU A 87 4.56 7.44 7.11
C LEU A 87 3.32 6.83 7.75
N LEU A 88 2.91 5.65 7.27
CA LEU A 88 1.85 4.89 7.91
C LEU A 88 2.35 4.39 9.28
N PRO A 89 1.68 4.73 10.41
CA PRO A 89 2.06 4.22 11.72
C PRO A 89 2.09 2.70 11.77
N ASP A 90 3.15 2.10 12.31
CA ASP A 90 3.35 0.65 12.36
C ASP A 90 2.15 -0.13 12.97
N PRO A 91 1.51 0.33 14.06
CA PRO A 91 0.32 -0.34 14.58
C PRO A 91 -0.85 -0.35 13.60
N LEU A 92 -0.98 0.71 12.79
CA LEU A 92 -2.01 0.82 11.78
C LEU A 92 -1.68 -0.04 10.56
N ALA A 93 -0.42 -0.09 10.14
CA ALA A 93 0.06 -0.98 9.10
C ALA A 93 -0.20 -2.45 9.46
N ALA A 94 0.13 -2.86 10.69
CA ALA A 94 -0.13 -4.20 11.20
C ALA A 94 -1.63 -4.56 11.25
N LYS A 95 -2.50 -3.57 11.46
CA LYS A 95 -3.96 -3.74 11.42
C LYS A 95 -4.51 -3.86 10.00
N TRP A 96 -3.95 -3.11 9.05
CA TRP A 96 -4.45 -3.07 7.67
C TRP A 96 -3.88 -4.18 6.79
N PHE A 97 -2.64 -4.62 7.05
CA PHE A 97 -1.93 -5.60 6.23
C PHE A 97 -1.65 -6.87 7.03
N THR A 98 -2.61 -7.76 7.04
CA THR A 98 -2.53 -9.06 7.72
C THR A 98 -2.55 -10.19 6.69
N ASP A 99 -2.11 -11.39 7.08
CA ASP A 99 -2.25 -12.57 6.21
C ASP A 99 -3.74 -12.91 5.96
N ALA A 100 -4.63 -12.56 6.91
CA ALA A 100 -6.06 -12.84 6.79
C ALA A 100 -6.74 -12.07 5.65
N ASN A 101 -6.30 -10.82 5.38
CA ASN A 101 -6.82 -10.01 4.27
C ASN A 101 -5.82 -9.85 3.12
N ARG A 102 -4.80 -10.70 3.10
CA ARG A 102 -3.91 -10.80 1.95
C ARG A 102 -4.62 -11.46 0.78
N PHE A 103 -4.49 -10.88 -0.39
CA PHE A 103 -5.09 -11.40 -1.61
C PHE A 103 -4.60 -12.83 -1.90
N LYS A 104 -5.54 -13.77 -2.04
CA LYS A 104 -5.22 -15.19 -2.33
C LYS A 104 -4.49 -15.39 -3.65
N GLY A 105 -4.65 -14.46 -4.60
CA GLY A 105 -3.94 -14.43 -5.88
C GLY A 105 -2.56 -13.79 -5.82
N ASP A 106 -2.04 -13.43 -4.64
CA ASP A 106 -0.67 -12.94 -4.49
C ASP A 106 0.33 -14.05 -4.78
N ARG A 107 1.04 -13.91 -5.89
CA ARG A 107 2.07 -14.85 -6.37
C ARG A 107 3.48 -14.32 -6.17
N SER A 108 3.68 -13.32 -5.31
CA SER A 108 5.00 -12.76 -5.02
C SER A 108 5.96 -13.77 -4.39
N GLY A 109 5.43 -14.82 -3.75
CA GLY A 109 6.22 -15.77 -2.96
C GLY A 109 6.78 -15.19 -1.65
N VAL A 110 6.48 -13.93 -1.34
CA VAL A 110 7.00 -13.23 -0.17
C VAL A 110 6.19 -13.60 1.07
N ARG A 111 6.85 -14.03 2.13
CA ARG A 111 6.23 -14.17 3.45
C ARG A 111 6.08 -12.79 4.09
N LEU A 112 4.92 -12.49 4.69
CA LEU A 112 4.74 -11.25 5.43
C LEU A 112 5.61 -11.25 6.69
N LEU A 113 6.40 -10.20 6.85
CA LEU A 113 7.24 -9.95 8.03
C LEU A 113 6.84 -8.61 8.66
N LYS A 114 7.04 -8.48 9.97
CA LYS A 114 6.83 -7.19 10.67
C LYS A 114 7.68 -6.08 10.06
N ALA A 115 8.92 -6.40 9.69
CA ALA A 115 9.82 -5.47 9.03
C ALA A 115 9.26 -4.89 7.72
N HIS A 116 8.41 -5.62 6.99
CA HIS A 116 7.75 -5.13 5.77
C HIS A 116 6.68 -4.08 6.04
N LEU A 117 6.22 -3.98 7.29
CA LEU A 117 5.20 -3.03 7.74
C LEU A 117 5.79 -1.79 8.42
N HIS A 118 7.11 -1.79 8.66
CA HIS A 118 7.82 -0.68 9.28
C HIS A 118 8.12 0.43 8.25
N LYS A 119 7.93 1.70 8.64
CA LYS A 119 8.22 2.87 7.79
C LYS A 119 7.60 2.81 6.39
N LEU A 120 6.37 2.35 6.27
CA LEU A 120 5.63 2.34 5.01
C LEU A 120 5.24 3.76 4.61
N LEU A 121 5.75 4.22 3.46
CA LEU A 121 5.39 5.50 2.86
C LEU A 121 4.14 5.31 1.96
N PRO A 122 3.01 5.98 2.25
CA PRO A 122 1.90 6.04 1.32
C PRO A 122 2.28 6.92 0.13
N VAL A 123 2.30 6.33 -1.05
CA VAL A 123 2.58 7.06 -2.28
C VAL A 123 1.33 7.13 -3.14
N SER A 124 1.11 8.29 -3.77
CA SER A 124 -0.09 8.53 -4.58
C SER A 124 -1.40 8.31 -3.79
N PRO A 125 -1.61 9.04 -2.67
CA PRO A 125 -2.74 8.82 -1.77
C PRO A 125 -4.09 9.09 -2.45
N LEU A 126 -5.15 8.47 -1.92
CA LEU A 126 -6.53 8.67 -2.31
C LEU A 126 -7.26 9.51 -1.27
N GLY A 127 -8.10 10.41 -1.72
CA GLY A 127 -9.04 11.11 -0.83
C GLY A 127 -9.97 10.12 -0.09
N THR A 128 -10.55 10.56 1.01
CA THR A 128 -11.37 9.71 1.90
C THR A 128 -12.48 8.98 1.16
N LYS A 129 -13.27 9.71 0.36
CA LYS A 129 -14.42 9.16 -0.38
C LYS A 129 -14.02 8.24 -1.53
N ALA A 130 -12.82 8.39 -2.10
CA ALA A 130 -12.36 7.56 -3.20
C ALA A 130 -11.92 6.17 -2.72
N SER A 131 -12.10 5.18 -3.57
CA SER A 131 -11.64 3.80 -3.38
C SER A 131 -10.60 3.40 -4.44
N GLY A 132 -10.07 2.19 -4.33
CA GLY A 132 -9.25 1.59 -5.38
C GLY A 132 -7.78 1.46 -5.05
N LEU A 133 -6.98 1.38 -6.08
CA LEU A 133 -5.55 1.08 -5.99
C LEU A 133 -4.80 2.16 -5.23
N MET A 134 -4.16 1.76 -4.15
CA MET A 134 -3.26 2.59 -3.37
C MET A 134 -1.94 1.84 -3.13
N VAL A 135 -0.85 2.57 -3.04
CA VAL A 135 0.51 2.03 -2.93
C VAL A 135 1.16 2.49 -1.64
N PHE A 136 1.78 1.56 -0.94
CA PHE A 136 2.66 1.81 0.20
C PHE A 136 4.02 1.23 -0.10
N THR A 137 5.10 1.94 0.21
CA THR A 137 6.44 1.45 -0.15
C THR A 137 7.48 1.79 0.89
N GLN A 138 8.47 0.91 1.02
CA GLN A 138 9.73 1.15 1.69
C GLN A 138 10.84 1.44 0.66
N ASN A 139 10.56 1.21 -0.63
CA ASN A 139 11.57 1.33 -1.68
C ASN A 139 11.73 2.78 -2.14
N PRO A 140 12.91 3.41 -1.93
CA PRO A 140 13.12 4.81 -2.30
C PRO A 140 12.99 5.07 -3.82
N ALA A 141 13.30 4.08 -4.67
CA ALA A 141 13.16 4.23 -6.11
C ALA A 141 11.68 4.28 -6.53
N VAL A 142 10.83 3.43 -5.91
CA VAL A 142 9.38 3.49 -6.11
C VAL A 142 8.82 4.79 -5.57
N ALA A 143 9.23 5.22 -4.37
CA ALA A 143 8.80 6.49 -3.79
C ALA A 143 9.11 7.66 -4.74
N ARG A 144 10.36 7.80 -5.19
CA ARG A 144 10.77 8.85 -6.13
C ARG A 144 9.97 8.80 -7.44
N LYS A 145 9.77 7.61 -8.02
CA LYS A 145 8.96 7.46 -9.23
C LYS A 145 7.55 8.01 -9.06
N MET A 146 6.98 7.82 -7.87
CA MET A 146 5.61 8.26 -7.55
C MET A 146 5.51 9.74 -7.17
N THR A 147 6.61 10.38 -6.74
CA THR A 147 6.65 11.80 -6.36
C THR A 147 7.22 12.66 -7.50
N ASP A 148 8.41 12.34 -7.98
CA ASP A 148 9.14 13.18 -8.93
C ASP A 148 8.54 13.08 -10.35
N ASP A 149 8.13 11.88 -10.75
CA ASP A 149 7.47 11.62 -12.03
C ASP A 149 5.93 11.65 -11.94
N ALA A 150 5.36 12.10 -10.83
CA ALA A 150 3.91 12.11 -10.59
C ALA A 150 3.12 12.76 -11.73
N GLY A 151 3.65 13.84 -12.31
CA GLY A 151 3.04 14.54 -13.44
C GLY A 151 3.03 13.75 -14.76
N GLN A 152 3.88 12.73 -14.90
CA GLN A 152 3.95 11.87 -16.09
C GLN A 152 3.17 10.57 -15.91
N LEU A 153 2.87 10.18 -14.67
CA LEU A 153 2.22 8.94 -14.36
C LEU A 153 0.73 9.02 -14.69
N GLU A 154 0.27 8.11 -15.54
CA GLU A 154 -1.14 8.03 -15.89
C GLU A 154 -1.91 7.24 -14.85
N HIS A 155 -3.04 7.79 -14.44
CA HIS A 155 -3.99 7.18 -13.52
C HIS A 155 -5.29 6.88 -14.27
N GLU A 156 -5.82 5.71 -14.04
CA GLU A 156 -7.10 5.33 -14.61
C GLU A 156 -8.14 5.18 -13.51
N TRP A 157 -9.31 5.79 -13.75
CA TRP A 157 -10.39 5.89 -12.80
C TRP A 157 -11.70 5.40 -13.40
N LEU A 158 -12.55 4.85 -12.55
CA LEU A 158 -13.97 4.65 -12.81
C LEU A 158 -14.75 5.60 -11.90
N ALA A 159 -15.50 6.50 -12.50
CA ALA A 159 -16.44 7.39 -11.84
C ALA A 159 -17.85 6.84 -12.02
N GLU A 160 -18.60 6.70 -10.93
CA GLU A 160 -20.04 6.45 -10.96
C GLU A 160 -20.74 7.77 -10.68
N VAL A 161 -21.75 8.08 -11.48
CA VAL A 161 -22.48 9.34 -11.41
C VAL A 161 -23.93 9.10 -10.99
N ALA A 162 -24.57 10.10 -10.40
CA ALA A 162 -25.99 10.06 -10.11
C ALA A 162 -26.78 9.99 -11.42
N SER A 163 -27.97 9.40 -11.36
CA SER A 163 -28.91 9.44 -12.47
C SER A 163 -29.33 10.90 -12.71
N ASP A 164 -29.24 11.31 -13.96
CA ASP A 164 -29.58 12.64 -14.42
C ASP A 164 -30.28 12.49 -15.78
N PRO A 165 -31.54 12.90 -15.94
CA PRO A 165 -32.25 12.81 -17.21
C PRO A 165 -31.54 13.49 -18.37
N GLU A 166 -30.76 14.54 -18.10
CA GLU A 166 -29.96 15.20 -19.14
C GLU A 166 -28.86 14.29 -19.72
N LEU A 167 -28.40 13.30 -18.98
CA LEU A 167 -27.41 12.31 -19.45
C LEU A 167 -27.99 11.19 -20.31
N GLU A 168 -29.31 11.17 -20.54
CA GLU A 168 -29.95 10.33 -21.54
C GLU A 168 -29.71 10.89 -22.95
N ASP A 169 -29.46 12.21 -23.09
CA ASP A 169 -29.13 12.87 -24.35
C ASP A 169 -27.66 12.65 -24.73
N ASP A 170 -27.42 12.08 -25.90
CA ASP A 170 -26.07 11.88 -26.44
C ASP A 170 -25.30 13.19 -26.62
N ALA A 171 -25.96 14.30 -26.99
CA ALA A 171 -25.32 15.59 -27.11
C ALA A 171 -24.80 16.11 -25.77
N ARG A 172 -25.54 15.87 -24.68
CA ARG A 172 -25.10 16.20 -23.32
C ARG A 172 -23.91 15.34 -22.89
N ARG A 173 -23.95 14.02 -23.17
CA ARG A 173 -22.83 13.11 -22.91
C ARG A 173 -21.57 13.53 -23.65
N ASP A 174 -21.68 13.93 -24.93
CA ASP A 174 -20.57 14.44 -25.72
C ASP A 174 -20.03 15.76 -25.17
N ALA A 175 -20.89 16.66 -24.70
CA ALA A 175 -20.48 17.90 -24.06
C ALA A 175 -19.68 17.65 -22.78
N VAL A 176 -20.05 16.65 -21.96
CA VAL A 176 -19.30 16.20 -20.79
C VAL A 176 -17.90 15.71 -21.22
N LEU A 177 -17.79 14.83 -22.20
CA LEU A 177 -16.50 14.34 -22.68
C LEU A 177 -15.60 15.48 -23.20
N LYS A 178 -16.17 16.43 -23.95
CA LYS A 178 -15.46 17.64 -24.41
C LYS A 178 -14.99 18.51 -23.24
N SER A 179 -15.79 18.65 -22.19
CA SER A 179 -15.41 19.40 -20.98
C SER A 179 -14.23 18.75 -20.25
N LEU A 180 -14.27 17.43 -20.04
CA LEU A 180 -13.20 16.65 -19.40
C LEU A 180 -11.90 16.65 -20.21
N GLY A 181 -12.02 16.78 -21.54
CA GLY A 181 -10.89 16.90 -22.46
C GLY A 181 -10.20 18.27 -22.43
N LYS A 182 -10.70 19.24 -21.67
CA LYS A 182 -10.06 20.56 -21.55
C LYS A 182 -9.13 20.59 -20.34
N ALA A 183 -7.95 21.20 -20.52
CA ALA A 183 -7.08 21.51 -19.39
C ALA A 183 -7.75 22.58 -18.50
N LEU A 184 -7.55 22.45 -17.20
CA LEU A 184 -8.08 23.39 -16.22
C LEU A 184 -7.13 23.57 -15.04
N PHE A 185 -7.43 24.48 -14.14
CA PHE A 185 -6.68 24.67 -12.90
C PHE A 185 -7.44 24.05 -11.73
N PHE A 186 -6.71 23.40 -10.86
CA PHE A 186 -7.17 22.84 -9.60
C PHE A 186 -6.16 23.19 -8.51
N ASP A 187 -6.59 23.90 -7.49
CA ASP A 187 -5.75 24.32 -6.36
C ASP A 187 -4.45 25.03 -6.80
N GLY A 188 -4.59 25.96 -7.76
CA GLY A 188 -3.47 26.72 -8.31
C GLY A 188 -2.56 25.96 -9.28
N TRP A 189 -2.88 24.71 -9.64
CA TRP A 189 -2.08 23.87 -10.51
C TRP A 189 -2.80 23.57 -11.83
N ALA A 190 -2.04 23.56 -12.90
CA ALA A 190 -2.54 23.12 -14.20
C ALA A 190 -2.82 21.61 -14.16
N VAL A 191 -4.07 21.24 -14.40
CA VAL A 191 -4.52 19.86 -14.54
C VAL A 191 -4.57 19.53 -16.02
N PRO A 192 -3.84 18.50 -16.48
CA PRO A 192 -3.90 18.10 -17.88
C PRO A 192 -5.31 17.59 -18.25
N SER A 193 -5.62 17.65 -19.53
CA SER A 193 -6.86 17.08 -20.05
C SER A 193 -6.98 15.60 -19.74
N ALA A 194 -8.17 15.16 -19.36
CA ALA A 194 -8.49 13.76 -19.19
C ALA A 194 -8.96 13.13 -20.51
N ARG A 195 -8.56 11.89 -20.77
CA ARG A 195 -9.24 11.04 -21.76
C ARG A 195 -10.38 10.34 -21.03
N ALA A 196 -11.58 10.47 -21.53
CA ALA A 196 -12.76 9.92 -20.91
C ALA A 196 -13.63 9.15 -21.90
N SER A 197 -14.33 8.12 -21.42
CA SER A 197 -15.30 7.36 -22.21
C SER A 197 -16.39 6.79 -21.31
N TRP A 198 -17.63 6.87 -21.76
CA TRP A 198 -18.74 6.23 -21.10
C TRP A 198 -18.64 4.72 -21.22
N GLN A 199 -18.80 4.02 -20.10
CA GLN A 199 -18.83 2.56 -20.03
C GLN A 199 -20.26 2.04 -19.90
N SER A 200 -21.15 2.88 -19.39
CA SER A 200 -22.61 2.69 -19.32
C SER A 200 -23.25 4.06 -19.10
N GLU A 201 -24.57 4.06 -18.88
CA GLU A 201 -25.32 5.29 -18.59
C GLU A 201 -24.77 6.07 -17.38
N LEU A 202 -24.35 5.36 -16.33
CA LEU A 202 -23.91 5.94 -15.06
C LEU A 202 -22.42 5.73 -14.76
N ARG A 203 -21.64 5.19 -15.69
CA ARG A 203 -20.23 4.89 -15.46
C ARG A 203 -19.34 5.53 -16.51
N LEU A 204 -18.40 6.31 -16.02
CA LEU A 204 -17.40 7.01 -16.82
C LEU A 204 -16.00 6.53 -16.47
N ARG A 205 -15.25 6.11 -17.48
CA ARG A 205 -13.82 5.79 -17.35
C ARG A 205 -12.99 6.99 -17.73
N LEU A 206 -12.03 7.35 -16.88
CA LEU A 206 -11.13 8.47 -17.11
C LEU A 206 -9.68 8.01 -17.01
N ALA A 207 -8.85 8.51 -17.92
CA ALA A 207 -7.38 8.40 -17.84
C ALA A 207 -6.79 9.80 -17.78
N ILE A 208 -6.02 10.08 -16.74
CA ILE A 208 -5.44 11.40 -16.50
C ILE A 208 -4.02 11.25 -15.93
N LYS A 209 -3.15 12.18 -16.29
CA LYS A 209 -1.83 12.32 -15.71
C LYS A 209 -1.86 13.22 -14.48
N GLY A 210 -0.93 12.97 -13.56
CA GLY A 210 -0.88 13.67 -12.28
C GLY A 210 -1.85 13.11 -11.24
N ASN A 211 -1.53 13.28 -9.97
CA ASN A 211 -2.33 12.73 -8.89
C ASN A 211 -2.37 13.70 -7.70
N ARG A 212 -3.34 14.58 -7.73
CA ARG A 212 -3.69 15.37 -6.56
C ARG A 212 -5.01 14.84 -5.98
N PRO A 213 -5.08 14.60 -4.67
CA PRO A 213 -6.33 14.23 -4.02
C PRO A 213 -7.43 15.23 -4.38
N GLY A 214 -8.60 14.74 -4.81
CA GLY A 214 -9.73 15.59 -5.23
C GLY A 214 -9.72 16.05 -6.70
N GLN A 215 -8.59 15.97 -7.40
CA GLN A 215 -8.47 16.44 -8.79
C GLN A 215 -9.52 15.84 -9.72
N VAL A 216 -9.72 14.53 -9.70
CA VAL A 216 -10.70 13.85 -10.58
C VAL A 216 -12.13 14.20 -10.20
N ALA A 217 -12.42 14.31 -8.90
CA ALA A 217 -13.73 14.75 -8.43
C ALA A 217 -14.05 16.17 -8.92
N HIS A 218 -13.08 17.09 -8.82
CA HIS A 218 -13.22 18.45 -9.32
C HIS A 218 -13.44 18.48 -10.86
N LEU A 219 -12.73 17.67 -11.63
CA LEU A 219 -12.95 17.56 -13.08
C LEU A 219 -14.38 17.15 -13.41
N CYS A 220 -14.90 16.13 -12.73
CA CYS A 220 -16.26 15.65 -12.92
C CYS A 220 -17.29 16.71 -12.54
N GLU A 221 -17.11 17.37 -11.40
CA GLU A 221 -17.96 18.47 -10.94
C GLU A 221 -17.99 19.62 -11.95
N ARG A 222 -16.84 20.03 -12.47
CA ARG A 222 -16.74 21.08 -13.52
C ARG A 222 -17.40 20.67 -14.84
N ALA A 223 -17.51 19.38 -15.13
CA ALA A 223 -18.26 18.85 -16.26
C ALA A 223 -19.76 18.74 -15.98
N GLY A 224 -20.23 19.14 -14.78
CA GLY A 224 -21.62 19.07 -14.34
C GLY A 224 -22.06 17.68 -13.89
N LEU A 225 -21.10 16.80 -13.52
CA LEU A 225 -21.41 15.46 -13.05
C LEU A 225 -21.46 15.39 -11.53
N GLN A 226 -22.51 14.81 -10.98
CA GLN A 226 -22.62 14.48 -9.57
C GLN A 226 -22.05 13.08 -9.31
N LEU A 227 -20.87 13.00 -8.69
CA LEU A 227 -20.25 11.71 -8.37
C LEU A 227 -20.96 11.02 -7.20
N THR A 228 -21.26 9.74 -7.38
CA THR A 228 -21.70 8.81 -6.32
C THR A 228 -20.58 7.91 -5.83
N ALA A 229 -19.66 7.52 -6.72
CA ALA A 229 -18.46 6.78 -6.37
C ALA A 229 -17.28 7.13 -7.30
N LEU A 230 -16.07 6.99 -6.76
CA LEU A 230 -14.84 7.18 -7.52
C LEU A 230 -13.83 6.09 -7.13
N ARG A 231 -13.35 5.34 -8.12
CA ARG A 231 -12.42 4.23 -7.90
C ARG A 231 -11.24 4.29 -8.83
N ARG A 232 -10.01 4.27 -8.27
CA ARG A 232 -8.79 4.18 -9.08
C ARG A 232 -8.53 2.74 -9.48
N LEU A 233 -8.51 2.48 -10.78
CA LEU A 233 -8.35 1.13 -11.36
C LEU A 233 -6.89 0.82 -11.67
N ARG A 234 -6.09 1.83 -12.04
CA ARG A 234 -4.71 1.65 -12.50
C ARG A 234 -3.85 2.85 -12.13
N LEU A 235 -2.59 2.59 -11.90
CA LEU A 235 -1.54 3.57 -11.63
C LEU A 235 -0.30 3.18 -12.44
N GLY A 236 0.06 3.99 -13.43
CA GLY A 236 1.06 3.60 -14.41
C GLY A 236 0.68 2.28 -15.12
N ARG A 237 1.51 1.27 -14.98
CA ARG A 237 1.27 -0.08 -15.51
C ARG A 237 0.66 -1.05 -14.51
N VAL A 238 0.56 -0.66 -13.24
CA VAL A 238 0.02 -1.52 -12.17
C VAL A 238 -1.50 -1.37 -12.11
N SER A 239 -2.19 -2.47 -12.27
CA SER A 239 -3.66 -2.54 -12.26
C SER A 239 -4.18 -3.09 -10.95
N LEU A 240 -5.37 -2.60 -10.56
CA LEU A 240 -6.14 -3.14 -9.44
C LEU A 240 -6.64 -4.57 -9.71
N ALA A 241 -6.77 -4.94 -10.97
CA ALA A 241 -7.41 -6.15 -11.52
C ALA A 241 -7.55 -7.33 -10.55
N GLY A 242 -8.78 -7.66 -10.18
CA GLY A 242 -9.10 -8.83 -9.36
C GLY A 242 -8.77 -8.69 -7.87
N LEU A 243 -8.13 -7.59 -7.42
CA LEU A 243 -7.85 -7.36 -5.99
C LEU A 243 -9.13 -6.90 -5.29
N PRO A 244 -9.72 -7.68 -4.36
CA PRO A 244 -10.95 -7.31 -3.67
C PRO A 244 -10.78 -6.08 -2.76
N VAL A 245 -11.91 -5.42 -2.45
CA VAL A 245 -11.92 -4.26 -1.55
C VAL A 245 -11.40 -4.65 -0.17
N GLY A 246 -10.48 -3.86 0.38
CA GLY A 246 -9.86 -4.10 1.69
C GLY A 246 -8.71 -5.09 1.68
N GLU A 247 -8.53 -5.83 0.58
CA GLU A 247 -7.40 -6.75 0.44
C GLU A 247 -6.15 -6.05 -0.10
N TRP A 248 -5.01 -6.67 0.14
CA TRP A 248 -3.70 -6.18 -0.25
C TRP A 248 -2.83 -7.32 -0.81
N ARG A 249 -1.82 -6.96 -1.58
CA ARG A 249 -0.78 -7.86 -2.07
C ARG A 249 0.56 -7.15 -2.15
N PHE A 250 1.63 -7.90 -2.26
CA PHE A 250 2.91 -7.33 -2.68
C PHE A 250 2.89 -6.93 -4.16
N LEU A 251 3.70 -5.92 -4.50
CA LEU A 251 4.04 -5.62 -5.89
C LEU A 251 4.83 -6.82 -6.46
N MET A 252 4.38 -7.34 -7.61
CA MET A 252 5.05 -8.49 -8.22
C MET A 252 6.42 -8.11 -8.78
N PRO A 253 7.39 -9.03 -8.82
CA PRO A 253 8.75 -8.74 -9.29
C PRO A 253 8.83 -8.19 -10.73
N TYR A 254 7.85 -8.49 -11.56
CA TYR A 254 7.75 -8.04 -12.95
C TYR A 254 6.95 -6.74 -13.13
N GLU A 255 6.21 -6.29 -12.13
CA GLU A 255 5.43 -5.06 -12.19
C GLU A 255 6.33 -3.82 -12.04
N ARG A 256 6.00 -2.78 -12.78
CA ARG A 256 6.66 -1.46 -12.74
C ARG A 256 5.60 -0.37 -12.88
N PHE A 257 5.85 0.77 -12.25
CA PHE A 257 5.04 1.97 -12.38
C PHE A 257 5.46 2.83 -13.56
#